data_14118806472de69fcad8e864c4dbd8be
#
_entry.id   14118806472de69fcad8e864c4dbd8be
#
_cell.length_a   1.000
_cell.length_b   1.000
_cell.length_c   1.000
_cell.angle_alpha   90.00
_cell.angle_beta   90.00
_cell.angle_gamma   90.00
#
_symmetry.space_group_name_H-M   'P 1'
#
loop_
_entity.id
_entity.type
_entity.pdbx_description
1 polymer ?
#
loop_
_entity_poly.entity_id
_entity_poly.type
_entity_poly.pdbx_seq_one_letter_code
_entity_poly.pdbx_strand_id
1 'polypeptide(L)'
;METYLIPCLLGLEKLVSDEVKRLGLQEVQAENGRILCRGTLADAARLNLNLRCGARVLLVLGRFPARSFEELFQGTRAIAWEDYLPENAAFPVKGYSISSQLHSVPACQSIIKKAMVERMKAHYHREQFPEDGVKYQVRFSLFKDEAALCLDTSGEGLYKRGYRAVGVEAPPVSYTHLRAHETRRHL
;
A
#
# COMPACT_ATOMS: atom_id res chain seq x y z
N MET A 1 9.94 5.36 13.63
CA MET A 1 8.78 6.03 12.99
C MET A 1 8.60 5.45 11.61
N GLU A 2 7.39 5.02 11.29
CA GLU A 2 7.05 4.34 10.06
C GLU A 2 6.56 5.34 9.01
N THR A 3 6.72 4.99 7.73
CA THR A 3 6.19 5.76 6.61
C THR A 3 4.93 5.07 6.09
N TYR A 4 3.85 5.84 5.94
CA TYR A 4 2.59 5.38 5.39
C TYR A 4 2.32 6.00 4.03
N LEU A 5 1.76 5.20 3.12
CA LEU A 5 1.26 5.63 1.83
C LEU A 5 -0.25 5.37 1.80
N ILE A 6 -1.02 6.41 1.54
CA ILE A 6 -2.48 6.38 1.52
C ILE A 6 -2.95 6.72 0.11
N PRO A 7 -3.30 5.72 -0.72
CA PRO A 7 -3.89 5.99 -2.04
C PRO A 7 -5.24 6.66 -1.90
N CYS A 8 -5.52 7.60 -2.79
CA CYS A 8 -6.82 8.26 -2.90
C CYS A 8 -7.17 8.52 -4.38
N LEU A 9 -8.40 8.93 -4.64
CA LEU A 9 -8.77 9.42 -5.97
C LEU A 9 -8.09 10.75 -6.26
N LEU A 10 -7.75 10.96 -7.53
CA LEU A 10 -7.24 12.24 -8.02
C LEU A 10 -8.23 13.37 -7.70
N GLY A 11 -7.70 14.44 -7.10
CA GLY A 11 -8.46 15.59 -6.62
C GLY A 11 -8.96 15.48 -5.18
N LEU A 12 -8.72 14.37 -4.48
CA LEU A 12 -9.00 14.22 -3.04
C LEU A 12 -7.76 14.36 -2.16
N GLU A 13 -6.59 14.61 -2.74
CA GLU A 13 -5.32 14.62 -2.03
C GLU A 13 -5.33 15.63 -0.86
N LYS A 14 -5.89 16.83 -1.10
CA LYS A 14 -6.02 17.85 -0.06
C LYS A 14 -6.88 17.38 1.11
N LEU A 15 -8.04 16.77 0.82
CA LEU A 15 -8.94 16.25 1.85
C LEU A 15 -8.29 15.16 2.70
N VAL A 16 -7.65 14.18 2.05
CA VAL A 16 -6.94 13.12 2.76
C VAL A 16 -5.77 13.69 3.56
N SER A 17 -5.02 14.65 3.02
CA SER A 17 -3.97 15.35 3.73
C SER A 17 -4.47 16.03 5.01
N ASP A 18 -5.62 16.72 4.92
CA ASP A 18 -6.23 17.40 6.06
C ASP A 18 -6.75 16.39 7.11
N GLU A 19 -7.32 15.25 6.67
CA GLU A 19 -7.68 14.15 7.59
C GLU A 19 -6.47 13.60 8.33
N VAL A 20 -5.38 13.32 7.62
CA VAL A 20 -4.13 12.79 8.17
C VAL A 20 -3.50 13.76 9.18
N LYS A 21 -3.46 15.07 8.85
CA LYS A 21 -2.97 16.12 9.75
C LYS A 21 -3.80 16.24 11.03
N ARG A 22 -5.14 16.15 10.94
CA ARG A 22 -6.02 16.17 12.10
C ARG A 22 -5.79 14.97 13.04
N LEU A 23 -5.34 13.85 12.48
CA LEU A 23 -4.94 12.68 13.28
C LEU A 23 -3.56 12.82 13.92
N GLY A 24 -2.86 13.94 13.69
CA GLY A 24 -1.58 14.24 14.32
C GLY A 24 -0.36 13.59 13.70
N LEU A 25 -0.48 13.04 12.46
CA LEU A 25 0.65 12.48 11.77
C LEU A 25 1.60 13.56 11.25
N GLN A 26 2.87 13.20 11.09
CA GLN A 26 3.94 14.11 10.72
C GLN A 26 4.32 13.97 9.25
N GLU A 27 5.07 14.96 8.73
CA GLU A 27 5.64 14.94 7.37
C GLU A 27 4.62 14.58 6.29
N VAL A 28 3.41 15.18 6.37
CA VAL A 28 2.32 14.88 5.44
C VAL A 28 2.58 15.53 4.09
N GLN A 29 2.83 14.73 3.07
CA GLN A 29 3.12 15.15 1.70
C GLN A 29 2.06 14.60 0.75
N ALA A 30 1.47 15.49 -0.05
CA ALA A 30 0.52 15.12 -1.09
C ALA A 30 1.25 14.90 -2.42
N GLU A 31 1.04 13.73 -3.00
CA GLU A 31 1.46 13.38 -4.37
C GLU A 31 0.20 13.04 -5.19
N ASN A 32 0.32 12.99 -6.52
CA ASN A 32 -0.81 12.67 -7.38
C ASN A 32 -1.44 11.31 -7.02
N GLY A 33 -2.70 11.33 -6.55
CA GLY A 33 -3.49 10.16 -6.18
C GLY A 33 -3.05 9.46 -4.89
N ARG A 34 -2.16 10.07 -4.07
CA ARG A 34 -1.72 9.48 -2.80
C ARG A 34 -1.17 10.51 -1.81
N ILE A 35 -1.19 10.14 -0.55
CA ILE A 35 -0.55 10.90 0.54
C ILE A 35 0.54 10.05 1.16
N LEU A 36 1.69 10.66 1.42
CA LEU A 36 2.74 10.10 2.27
C LEU A 36 2.70 10.81 3.62
N CYS A 37 2.91 10.06 4.70
CA CYS A 37 3.01 10.63 6.05
C CYS A 37 3.85 9.73 6.94
N ARG A 38 4.29 10.26 8.09
CA ARG A 38 5.03 9.51 9.10
C ARG A 38 4.27 9.43 10.41
N GLY A 39 4.36 8.27 11.05
CA GLY A 39 3.71 8.00 12.31
C GLY A 39 4.30 6.81 13.03
N THR A 40 3.72 6.44 14.16
CA THR A 40 4.04 5.23 14.90
C THR A 40 3.32 4.01 14.32
N LEU A 41 3.68 2.80 14.73
CA LEU A 41 2.97 1.60 14.30
C LEU A 41 1.48 1.61 14.74
N ALA A 42 1.18 2.21 15.91
CA ALA A 42 -0.20 2.38 16.38
C ALA A 42 -1.03 3.30 15.48
N ASP A 43 -0.40 4.22 14.77
CA ASP A 43 -1.10 5.12 13.85
C ASP A 43 -1.67 4.40 12.63
N ALA A 44 -1.15 3.21 12.28
CA ALA A 44 -1.79 2.37 11.25
C ALA A 44 -3.24 2.05 11.61
N ALA A 45 -3.51 1.67 12.85
CA ALA A 45 -4.88 1.40 13.33
C ALA A 45 -5.73 2.68 13.34
N ARG A 46 -5.17 3.80 13.84
CA ARG A 46 -5.86 5.10 13.86
C ARG A 46 -6.24 5.57 12.47
N LEU A 47 -5.33 5.46 11.50
CA LEU A 47 -5.59 5.78 10.10
C LEU A 47 -6.69 4.88 9.52
N ASN A 48 -6.58 3.56 9.74
CA ASN A 48 -7.58 2.62 9.24
C ASN A 48 -8.98 2.86 9.82
N LEU A 49 -9.10 3.31 11.06
CA LEU A 49 -10.38 3.59 11.70
C LEU A 49 -10.98 4.94 11.28
N ASN A 50 -10.15 5.97 11.09
CA ASN A 50 -10.63 7.34 10.99
C ASN A 50 -10.61 7.94 9.58
N LEU A 51 -9.78 7.42 8.65
CA LEU A 51 -9.76 7.92 7.27
C LEU A 51 -11.09 7.65 6.56
N ARG A 52 -11.62 8.68 5.92
CA ARG A 52 -12.89 8.64 5.16
C ARG A 52 -12.68 8.68 3.66
N CYS A 53 -11.69 9.45 3.21
CA CYS A 53 -11.39 9.66 1.80
C CYS A 53 -10.22 8.82 1.28
N GLY A 54 -9.41 8.22 2.16
CA GLY A 54 -8.35 7.30 1.79
C GLY A 54 -8.90 5.94 1.37
N ALA A 55 -8.30 5.32 0.37
CA ALA A 55 -8.70 4.00 -0.12
C ALA A 55 -8.15 2.85 0.73
N ARG A 56 -6.91 3.01 1.22
CA ARG A 56 -6.16 2.05 2.03
C ARG A 56 -5.08 2.75 2.83
N VAL A 57 -4.54 2.06 3.82
CA VAL A 57 -3.34 2.45 4.55
C VAL A 57 -2.25 1.41 4.26
N LEU A 58 -1.18 1.84 3.63
CA LEU A 58 -0.06 0.99 3.24
C LEU A 58 1.18 1.39 4.05
N LEU A 59 1.78 0.44 4.76
CA LEU A 59 3.07 0.63 5.42
C LEU A 59 4.18 0.49 4.37
N VAL A 60 4.98 1.53 4.17
CA VAL A 60 6.08 1.53 3.20
C VAL A 60 7.28 0.82 3.82
N LEU A 61 7.70 -0.29 3.21
CA LEU A 61 8.86 -1.07 3.65
C LEU A 61 10.15 -0.68 2.93
N GLY A 62 10.04 -0.22 1.68
CA GLY A 62 11.19 0.24 0.91
C GLY A 62 10.80 1.03 -0.33
N ARG A 63 11.67 1.98 -0.69
CA ARG A 63 11.61 2.74 -1.95
C ARG A 63 13.00 2.73 -2.56
N PHE A 64 13.11 2.38 -3.84
CA PHE A 64 14.39 2.28 -4.54
C PHE A 64 14.20 2.37 -6.06
N PRO A 65 15.22 2.80 -6.81
CA PRO A 65 15.21 2.76 -8.28
C PRO A 65 15.10 1.32 -8.77
N ALA A 66 14.31 1.09 -9.83
CA ALA A 66 14.13 -0.23 -10.43
C ALA A 66 13.89 -0.10 -11.94
N ARG A 67 14.96 0.02 -12.70
CA ARG A 67 14.96 0.09 -14.18
C ARG A 67 15.09 -1.30 -14.82
N SER A 68 15.60 -2.26 -14.07
CA SER A 68 15.80 -3.64 -14.50
C SER A 68 15.19 -4.63 -13.48
N PHE A 69 14.94 -5.86 -13.93
CA PHE A 69 14.50 -6.93 -13.03
C PHE A 69 15.55 -7.26 -11.97
N GLU A 70 16.84 -7.07 -12.27
CA GLU A 70 17.91 -7.27 -11.29
C GLU A 70 17.85 -6.19 -10.19
N GLU A 71 17.70 -4.92 -10.54
CA GLU A 71 17.54 -3.85 -9.57
C GLU A 71 16.30 -4.06 -8.70
N LEU A 72 15.17 -4.47 -9.31
CA LEU A 72 13.94 -4.81 -8.59
C LEU A 72 14.16 -5.97 -7.62
N PHE A 73 14.88 -7.00 -8.06
CA PHE A 73 15.20 -8.17 -7.24
C PHE A 73 16.08 -7.79 -6.05
N GLN A 74 17.20 -7.12 -6.29
CA GLN A 74 18.15 -6.74 -5.23
C GLN A 74 17.54 -5.75 -4.23
N GLY A 75 16.82 -4.73 -4.71
CA GLY A 75 16.12 -3.79 -3.84
C GLY A 75 15.04 -4.47 -2.97
N THR A 76 14.31 -5.42 -3.53
CA THR A 76 13.33 -6.22 -2.78
C THR A 76 14.00 -7.10 -1.73
N ARG A 77 15.11 -7.77 -2.10
CA ARG A 77 15.86 -8.65 -1.21
C ARG A 77 16.52 -7.91 -0.05
N ALA A 78 16.86 -6.63 -0.25
CA ALA A 78 17.48 -5.80 0.79
C ALA A 78 16.53 -5.46 1.95
N ILE A 79 15.21 -5.54 1.75
CA ILE A 79 14.21 -5.29 2.79
C ILE A 79 14.25 -6.44 3.81
N ALA A 80 14.19 -6.09 5.11
CA ALA A 80 14.13 -7.05 6.21
C ALA A 80 12.69 -7.59 6.36
N TRP A 81 12.29 -8.50 5.47
CA TRP A 81 10.94 -9.08 5.45
C TRP A 81 10.61 -9.85 6.72
N GLU A 82 11.61 -10.44 7.36
CA GLU A 82 11.52 -11.18 8.62
C GLU A 82 10.99 -10.35 9.79
N ASP A 83 11.18 -9.03 9.76
CA ASP A 83 10.66 -8.12 10.80
C ASP A 83 9.14 -7.93 10.71
N TYR A 84 8.53 -8.25 9.56
CA TYR A 84 7.12 -8.01 9.26
C TYR A 84 6.33 -9.27 8.99
N LEU A 85 6.98 -10.33 8.51
CA LEU A 85 6.34 -11.56 8.06
C LEU A 85 6.81 -12.73 8.90
N PRO A 86 5.91 -13.40 9.65
CA PRO A 86 6.26 -14.64 10.32
C PRO A 86 6.54 -15.76 9.30
N GLU A 87 7.22 -16.77 9.74
CA GLU A 87 7.72 -17.87 8.91
C GLU A 87 6.64 -18.57 8.06
N ASN A 88 5.43 -18.71 8.59
CA ASN A 88 4.30 -19.35 7.91
C ASN A 88 3.36 -18.36 7.19
N ALA A 89 3.73 -17.08 7.10
CA ALA A 89 2.90 -16.08 6.45
C ALA A 89 2.61 -16.44 4.98
N ALA A 90 1.37 -16.23 4.56
CA ALA A 90 1.02 -16.17 3.14
C ALA A 90 1.18 -14.71 2.66
N PHE A 91 2.07 -14.47 1.69
CA PHE A 91 2.39 -13.13 1.21
C PHE A 91 2.16 -12.94 -0.31
N PRO A 92 0.90 -12.86 -0.74
CA PRO A 92 0.60 -12.57 -2.13
C PRO A 92 1.07 -11.16 -2.50
N VAL A 93 1.61 -11.02 -3.71
CA VAL A 93 2.12 -9.75 -4.24
C VAL A 93 1.13 -9.20 -5.26
N LYS A 94 0.69 -7.94 -5.11
CA LYS A 94 -0.15 -7.22 -6.07
C LYS A 94 0.41 -5.82 -6.29
N GLY A 95 0.21 -5.27 -7.47
CA GLY A 95 0.67 -3.91 -7.74
C GLY A 95 0.41 -3.47 -9.17
N TYR A 96 1.06 -2.38 -9.52
CA TYR A 96 0.96 -1.77 -10.86
C TYR A 96 2.30 -1.15 -11.27
N SER A 97 2.44 -0.95 -12.58
CA SER A 97 3.56 -0.23 -13.18
C SER A 97 3.03 0.83 -14.13
N ILE A 98 3.48 2.06 -13.97
CA ILE A 98 3.09 3.21 -14.79
C ILE A 98 4.34 4.00 -15.17
N SER A 99 4.49 4.30 -16.46
CA SER A 99 5.62 5.11 -16.99
C SER A 99 7.00 4.59 -16.54
N SER A 100 7.17 3.27 -16.51
CA SER A 100 8.40 2.59 -16.08
C SER A 100 8.86 1.60 -17.13
N GLN A 101 10.17 1.31 -17.17
CA GLN A 101 10.75 0.33 -18.09
C GLN A 101 10.20 -1.08 -17.82
N LEU A 102 10.01 -1.42 -16.55
CA LEU A 102 9.39 -2.67 -16.11
C LEU A 102 7.87 -2.57 -16.20
N HIS A 103 7.29 -2.78 -17.37
CA HIS A 103 5.84 -2.64 -17.61
C HIS A 103 5.04 -3.94 -17.40
N SER A 104 5.69 -5.12 -17.38
CA SER A 104 5.01 -6.40 -17.17
C SER A 104 4.72 -6.63 -15.68
N VAL A 105 3.50 -6.33 -15.23
CA VAL A 105 3.07 -6.52 -13.85
C VAL A 105 3.24 -7.98 -13.38
N PRO A 106 2.85 -9.04 -14.15
CA PRO A 106 3.07 -10.42 -13.73
C PRO A 106 4.55 -10.77 -13.53
N ALA A 107 5.43 -10.28 -14.41
CA ALA A 107 6.87 -10.50 -14.28
C ALA A 107 7.42 -9.82 -13.02
N CYS A 108 7.04 -8.57 -12.75
CA CYS A 108 7.42 -7.88 -11.52
C CYS A 108 6.93 -8.61 -10.27
N GLN A 109 5.68 -9.11 -10.26
CA GLN A 109 5.15 -9.91 -9.16
C GLN A 109 6.00 -11.16 -8.89
N SER A 110 6.36 -11.88 -9.94
CA SER A 110 7.19 -13.09 -9.82
C SER A 110 8.58 -12.78 -9.28
N ILE A 111 9.22 -11.72 -9.77
CA ILE A 111 10.56 -11.29 -9.32
C ILE A 111 10.53 -10.85 -7.85
N ILE A 112 9.55 -10.02 -7.47
CA ILE A 112 9.38 -9.58 -6.09
C ILE A 112 9.16 -10.79 -5.17
N LYS A 113 8.24 -11.71 -5.55
CA LYS A 113 7.96 -12.92 -4.76
C LYS A 113 9.23 -13.77 -4.59
N LYS A 114 10.00 -13.97 -5.67
CA LYS A 114 11.26 -14.72 -5.63
C LYS A 114 12.28 -14.09 -4.68
N ALA A 115 12.47 -12.75 -4.77
CA ALA A 115 13.40 -12.03 -3.92
C ALA A 115 13.02 -12.10 -2.43
N MET A 116 11.72 -11.99 -2.10
CA MET A 116 11.21 -12.17 -0.75
C MET A 116 11.50 -13.57 -0.21
N VAL A 117 11.19 -14.60 -1.01
CA VAL A 117 11.44 -16.00 -0.61
C VAL A 117 12.92 -16.24 -0.38
N GLU A 118 13.81 -15.73 -1.24
CA GLU A 118 15.26 -15.89 -1.06
C GLU A 118 15.77 -15.19 0.20
N ARG A 119 15.25 -14.00 0.52
CA ARG A 119 15.58 -13.32 1.78
C ARG A 119 15.14 -14.14 3.00
N MET A 120 13.88 -14.60 2.99
CA MET A 120 13.32 -15.38 4.08
C MET A 120 14.02 -16.74 4.24
N LYS A 121 14.40 -17.42 3.14
CA LYS A 121 15.22 -18.63 3.17
C LYS A 121 16.55 -18.41 3.90
N ALA A 122 17.23 -17.33 3.58
CA ALA A 122 18.50 -16.98 4.20
C ALA A 122 18.36 -16.69 5.70
N HIS A 123 17.25 -16.08 6.12
CA HIS A 123 17.00 -15.75 7.53
C HIS A 123 16.53 -16.96 8.35
N TYR A 124 15.51 -17.68 7.86
CA TYR A 124 14.89 -18.80 8.59
C TYR A 124 15.59 -20.14 8.38
N HIS A 125 16.61 -20.22 7.52
CA HIS A 125 17.34 -21.44 7.17
C HIS A 125 16.43 -22.58 6.70
N ARG A 126 15.39 -22.27 5.93
CA ARG A 126 14.40 -23.20 5.37
C ARG A 126 14.33 -23.12 3.86
N GLU A 127 14.13 -24.27 3.21
CA GLU A 127 14.00 -24.37 1.75
C GLU A 127 12.58 -24.05 1.24
N GLN A 128 11.56 -24.32 2.07
CA GLN A 128 10.15 -24.16 1.66
C GLN A 128 9.36 -23.40 2.73
N PHE A 129 8.43 -22.55 2.26
CA PHE A 129 7.48 -21.84 3.10
C PHE A 129 6.07 -22.37 2.79
N PRO A 130 5.32 -22.90 3.77
CA PRO A 130 4.01 -23.50 3.53
C PRO A 130 2.96 -22.48 3.12
N GLU A 131 3.12 -21.18 3.46
CA GLU A 131 2.15 -20.11 3.23
C GLU A 131 0.72 -20.45 3.70
N ASP A 132 0.60 -21.20 4.77
CA ASP A 132 -0.66 -21.67 5.36
C ASP A 132 -1.16 -20.80 6.52
N GLY A 133 -0.36 -19.81 6.89
CA GLY A 133 -0.67 -18.85 7.96
C GLY A 133 -1.49 -17.64 7.53
N VAL A 134 -1.41 -16.60 8.33
CA VAL A 134 -2.10 -15.34 8.08
C VAL A 134 -1.63 -14.69 6.79
N LYS A 135 -2.58 -14.14 6.03
CA LYS A 135 -2.30 -13.46 4.78
C LYS A 135 -1.82 -12.02 4.99
N TYR A 136 -0.62 -11.74 4.55
CA TYR A 136 0.00 -10.41 4.51
C TYR A 136 0.07 -9.92 3.06
N GLN A 137 -0.85 -9.06 2.67
CA GLN A 137 -0.89 -8.58 1.28
C GLN A 137 0.25 -7.59 1.03
N VAL A 138 1.23 -7.99 0.25
CA VAL A 138 2.29 -7.10 -0.24
C VAL A 138 1.80 -6.36 -1.46
N ARG A 139 2.03 -5.04 -1.49
CA ARG A 139 1.72 -4.18 -2.62
C ARG A 139 2.97 -3.51 -3.15
N PHE A 140 3.10 -3.48 -4.47
CA PHE A 140 4.15 -2.70 -5.12
C PHE A 140 3.56 -1.65 -6.05
N SER A 141 4.27 -0.56 -6.21
CA SER A 141 4.05 0.41 -7.27
C SER A 141 5.38 0.71 -7.95
N LEU A 142 5.39 0.64 -9.27
CA LEU A 142 6.47 1.11 -10.11
C LEU A 142 5.98 2.37 -10.82
N PHE A 143 6.62 3.48 -10.55
CA PHE A 143 6.28 4.77 -11.14
C PHE A 143 7.55 5.54 -11.50
N LYS A 144 7.73 5.83 -12.78
CA LYS A 144 8.94 6.52 -13.31
C LYS A 144 10.23 5.83 -12.85
N ASP A 145 10.28 4.51 -12.99
CA ASP A 145 11.41 3.66 -12.61
C ASP A 145 11.77 3.67 -11.11
N GLU A 146 10.87 4.14 -10.26
CA GLU A 146 10.98 4.01 -8.80
C GLU A 146 10.01 2.94 -8.31
N ALA A 147 10.54 1.97 -7.59
CA ALA A 147 9.74 0.95 -6.91
C ALA A 147 9.43 1.38 -5.48
N ALA A 148 8.18 1.22 -5.07
CA ALA A 148 7.79 1.29 -3.67
C ALA A 148 7.14 -0.04 -3.28
N LEU A 149 7.65 -0.67 -2.23
CA LEU A 149 7.12 -1.91 -1.66
C LEU A 149 6.46 -1.62 -0.32
N CYS A 150 5.22 -2.06 -0.19
CA CYS A 150 4.38 -1.74 0.96
C CYS A 150 3.66 -2.99 1.48
N LEU A 151 3.38 -3.00 2.77
CA LEU A 151 2.47 -3.95 3.40
C LEU A 151 1.08 -3.32 3.55
N ASP A 152 0.04 -4.00 3.09
CA ASP A 152 -1.34 -3.53 3.21
C ASP A 152 -1.86 -3.78 4.63
N THR A 153 -2.10 -2.71 5.38
CA THR A 153 -2.61 -2.79 6.76
C THR A 153 -4.13 -2.73 6.85
N SER A 154 -4.82 -2.49 5.72
CA SER A 154 -6.28 -2.32 5.70
C SER A 154 -7.04 -3.63 5.45
N GLY A 155 -6.40 -4.63 4.83
CA GLY A 155 -7.06 -5.84 4.36
C GLY A 155 -8.05 -5.54 3.24
N GLU A 156 -9.33 -5.37 3.54
CA GLU A 156 -10.31 -4.84 2.59
C GLU A 156 -10.18 -3.32 2.41
N GLY A 157 -10.64 -2.81 1.25
CA GLY A 157 -10.61 -1.37 1.01
C GLY A 157 -11.49 -0.61 2.00
N LEU A 158 -11.02 0.56 2.47
CA LEU A 158 -11.70 1.34 3.51
C LEU A 158 -13.13 1.77 3.12
N TYR A 159 -13.44 1.81 1.84
CA TYR A 159 -14.79 2.07 1.34
C TYR A 159 -15.80 0.93 1.60
N LYS A 160 -15.32 -0.26 1.98
CA LYS A 160 -16.16 -1.44 2.29
C LYS A 160 -16.48 -1.57 3.77
N ARG A 161 -16.60 -0.47 4.49
CA ARG A 161 -16.82 -0.50 5.96
C ARG A 161 -18.23 -0.86 6.42
N GLY A 162 -19.07 -1.38 5.53
CA GLY A 162 -20.41 -1.82 5.92
C GLY A 162 -21.42 -0.72 6.22
N TYR A 163 -21.21 0.50 5.77
CA TYR A 163 -22.17 1.61 5.90
C TYR A 163 -23.50 1.37 5.16
N ARG A 164 -23.54 0.40 4.28
CA ARG A 164 -24.70 0.07 3.46
C ARG A 164 -25.27 -1.26 3.90
N ALA A 165 -26.46 -1.23 4.47
CA ALA A 165 -27.18 -2.44 4.88
C ALA A 165 -27.65 -3.28 3.68
N VAL A 166 -27.91 -2.64 2.53
CA VAL A 166 -28.36 -3.30 1.31
C VAL A 166 -27.37 -2.97 0.18
N GLY A 167 -26.83 -4.01 -0.44
CA GLY A 167 -26.02 -3.88 -1.64
C GLY A 167 -26.88 -3.56 -2.86
N VAL A 168 -26.47 -2.57 -3.64
CA VAL A 168 -27.05 -2.31 -4.98
C VAL A 168 -26.02 -2.68 -6.04
N GLU A 169 -26.48 -3.04 -7.23
CA GLU A 169 -25.61 -3.27 -8.36
C GLU A 169 -24.83 -1.95 -8.65
N ALA A 170 -23.51 -2.02 -8.75
CA ALA A 170 -22.60 -0.87 -8.98
C ALA A 170 -22.86 0.35 -8.06
N PRO A 171 -22.75 0.23 -6.73
CA PRO A 171 -22.94 1.35 -5.83
C PRO A 171 -21.83 2.39 -6.00
N PRO A 172 -22.10 3.72 -5.87
CA PRO A 172 -21.05 4.72 -5.86
C PRO A 172 -20.08 4.45 -4.69
N VAL A 173 -18.80 4.60 -4.95
CA VAL A 173 -17.78 4.42 -3.90
C VAL A 173 -17.84 5.62 -2.94
N SER A 174 -17.72 5.38 -1.64
CA SER A 174 -17.95 6.39 -0.59
C SER A 174 -17.15 7.68 -0.78
N TYR A 175 -15.91 7.59 -1.22
CA TYR A 175 -15.07 8.77 -1.48
C TYR A 175 -15.48 9.56 -2.73
N THR A 176 -16.13 8.94 -3.72
CA THR A 176 -16.69 9.65 -4.89
C THR A 176 -17.82 10.57 -4.46
N HIS A 177 -18.65 10.13 -3.51
CA HIS A 177 -19.72 10.92 -2.94
C HIS A 177 -19.18 12.15 -2.19
N LEU A 178 -18.13 11.98 -1.41
CA LEU A 178 -17.45 13.08 -0.70
C LEU A 178 -16.91 14.14 -1.67
N ARG A 179 -16.30 13.72 -2.78
CA ARG A 179 -15.83 14.65 -3.83
C ARG A 179 -16.97 15.47 -4.42
N ALA A 180 -18.11 14.85 -4.74
CA ALA A 180 -19.28 15.55 -5.29
C ALA A 180 -19.85 16.57 -4.30
N HIS A 181 -19.77 16.32 -3.00
CA HIS A 181 -20.26 17.25 -1.97
C HIS A 181 -19.34 18.46 -1.80
N GLU A 182 -18.04 18.32 -1.99
CA GLU A 182 -17.07 19.41 -1.86
C GLU A 182 -17.09 20.35 -3.06
N THR A 183 -17.26 19.83 -4.28
CA THR A 183 -17.43 20.66 -5.48
C THR A 183 -18.66 21.57 -5.42
N ARG A 184 -19.71 21.20 -4.66
CA ARG A 184 -20.89 22.06 -4.46
C ARG A 184 -20.67 23.21 -3.46
N ARG A 185 -19.62 23.16 -2.63
CA ARG A 185 -19.28 24.23 -1.69
C ARG A 185 -18.44 25.34 -2.30
N HIS A 186 -17.94 25.15 -3.51
CA HIS A 186 -17.09 26.11 -4.23
C HIS A 186 -17.80 26.73 -5.46
N LEU A 187 -19.09 26.45 -5.66
CA LEU A 187 -19.99 27.11 -6.61
C LEU A 187 -20.99 28.00 -5.85
#